data_4f9b152ed5675a5f61b307201f8f100e
#
_entry.id   4f9b152ed5675a5f61b307201f8f100e
#
_cell.length_a   1.000
_cell.length_b   1.000
_cell.length_c   1.000
_cell.angle_alpha   90.00
_cell.angle_beta   90.00
_cell.angle_gamma   90.00
#
_symmetry.space_group_name_H-M   'P 1'
#
loop_
_entity.id
_entity.type
_entity.pdbx_description
1 polymer ?
#
loop_
_entity_poly.entity_id
_entity_poly.type
_entity_poly.pdbx_seq_one_letter_code
_entity_poly.pdbx_strand_id
1 'polypeptide(L)'
;MRIGKLFALSMLTVTVFAVILGAEVLIPQTRIFANRSDAIKTVDAFGATLMASQHLASLRAPYIGPIFQEGAATQAQLEAAAKATKTAEGGLDAAKRAIMVLDDGGAIAENLDRAARRLKEITTAADRAMSVPLAARDSTAIKGFLPGVAEVLGNIEPVMNRLEAKVINADSSLAALLSLARTAQDLRVSAGSRAATLSPALSAR
;
A
#
# COMPACT_ATOMS: atom_id res chain seq x y z
N MET A 1 -67.71 -27.67 2.49
CA MET A 1 -66.79 -26.91 1.63
C MET A 1 -66.20 -25.66 2.28
N ARG A 2 -66.60 -25.20 3.46
CA ARG A 2 -66.01 -23.97 4.09
C ARG A 2 -64.76 -24.21 4.97
N ILE A 3 -64.63 -25.38 5.60
CA ILE A 3 -63.55 -25.68 6.55
C ILE A 3 -62.21 -25.82 5.85
N GLY A 4 -62.15 -26.44 4.67
CA GLY A 4 -60.89 -26.57 3.90
C GLY A 4 -60.34 -25.24 3.41
N LYS A 5 -61.21 -24.27 3.07
CA LYS A 5 -60.78 -22.92 2.67
C LYS A 5 -60.21 -22.12 3.86
N LEU A 6 -60.78 -22.27 5.04
CA LEU A 6 -60.29 -21.65 6.28
C LEU A 6 -58.91 -22.22 6.67
N PHE A 7 -58.72 -23.53 6.53
CA PHE A 7 -57.45 -24.18 6.83
C PHE A 7 -56.35 -23.76 5.83
N ALA A 8 -56.69 -23.70 4.54
CA ALA A 8 -55.75 -23.22 3.52
C ALA A 8 -55.38 -21.74 3.74
N LEU A 9 -56.32 -20.89 4.14
CA LEU A 9 -56.05 -19.49 4.42
C LEU A 9 -55.17 -19.31 5.66
N SER A 10 -55.40 -20.07 6.73
CA SER A 10 -54.56 -20.01 7.94
C SER A 10 -53.12 -20.49 7.66
N MET A 11 -52.97 -21.56 6.86
CA MET A 11 -51.66 -22.06 6.48
C MET A 11 -50.89 -21.06 5.61
N LEU A 12 -51.55 -20.38 4.67
CA LEU A 12 -50.98 -19.34 3.85
C LEU A 12 -50.50 -18.16 4.72
N THR A 13 -51.29 -17.74 5.69
CA THR A 13 -50.97 -16.63 6.60
C THR A 13 -49.74 -16.97 7.46
N VAL A 14 -49.65 -18.17 8.00
CA VAL A 14 -48.50 -18.63 8.79
C VAL A 14 -47.24 -18.70 7.92
N THR A 15 -47.34 -19.19 6.68
CA THR A 15 -46.23 -19.27 5.75
C THR A 15 -45.70 -17.89 5.38
N VAL A 16 -46.59 -16.94 5.06
CA VAL A 16 -46.21 -15.55 4.76
C VAL A 16 -45.53 -14.89 5.97
N PHE A 17 -46.05 -15.09 7.18
CA PHE A 17 -45.47 -14.57 8.41
C PHE A 17 -44.09 -15.17 8.69
N ALA A 18 -43.90 -16.47 8.47
CA ALA A 18 -42.59 -17.13 8.62
C ALA A 18 -41.56 -16.65 7.60
N VAL A 19 -41.97 -16.37 6.35
CA VAL A 19 -41.08 -15.80 5.33
C VAL A 19 -40.67 -14.37 5.66
N ILE A 20 -41.59 -13.54 6.15
CA ILE A 20 -41.30 -12.16 6.55
C ILE A 20 -40.35 -12.14 7.75
N LEU A 21 -40.60 -12.92 8.80
CA LEU A 21 -39.73 -13.04 9.96
C LEU A 21 -38.33 -13.60 9.58
N GLY A 22 -38.31 -14.60 8.70
CA GLY A 22 -37.04 -15.14 8.17
C GLY A 22 -36.24 -14.10 7.41
N ALA A 23 -36.91 -13.29 6.60
CA ALA A 23 -36.23 -12.21 5.85
C ALA A 23 -35.71 -11.10 6.78
N GLU A 24 -36.46 -10.70 7.80
CA GLU A 24 -36.04 -9.70 8.79
C GLU A 24 -34.78 -10.13 9.60
N VAL A 25 -34.61 -11.43 9.82
CA VAL A 25 -33.45 -11.96 10.54
C VAL A 25 -32.25 -12.21 9.59
N LEU A 26 -32.50 -12.74 8.38
CA LEU A 26 -31.45 -13.11 7.44
C LEU A 26 -30.83 -11.91 6.73
N ILE A 27 -31.62 -10.90 6.38
CA ILE A 27 -31.10 -9.72 5.65
C ILE A 27 -30.05 -8.94 6.47
N PRO A 28 -30.26 -8.62 7.77
CA PRO A 28 -29.22 -7.96 8.56
C PRO A 28 -27.97 -8.84 8.74
N GLN A 29 -28.13 -10.14 8.93
CA GLN A 29 -26.97 -11.05 9.09
C GLN A 29 -26.13 -11.13 7.82
N THR A 30 -26.73 -11.20 6.63
CA THR A 30 -25.99 -11.20 5.37
C THR A 30 -25.27 -9.87 5.12
N ARG A 31 -25.87 -8.74 5.49
CA ARG A 31 -25.22 -7.42 5.44
C ARG A 31 -24.03 -7.31 6.40
N ILE A 32 -24.17 -7.82 7.61
CA ILE A 32 -23.06 -7.85 8.59
C ILE A 32 -21.93 -8.73 8.06
N PHE A 33 -22.22 -9.88 7.45
CA PHE A 33 -21.22 -10.75 6.84
C PHE A 33 -20.52 -10.10 5.64
N ALA A 34 -21.26 -9.46 4.75
CA ALA A 34 -20.71 -8.73 3.61
C ALA A 34 -19.81 -7.58 4.08
N ASN A 35 -20.26 -6.75 5.02
CA ASN A 35 -19.49 -5.65 5.57
C ASN A 35 -18.19 -6.13 6.27
N ARG A 36 -18.23 -7.25 6.98
CA ARG A 36 -17.02 -7.84 7.59
C ARG A 36 -16.04 -8.35 6.55
N SER A 37 -16.53 -8.99 5.50
CA SER A 37 -15.66 -9.45 4.39
C SER A 37 -14.95 -8.28 3.72
N ASP A 38 -15.66 -7.19 3.46
CA ASP A 38 -15.08 -6.01 2.81
C ASP A 38 -14.15 -5.24 3.75
N ALA A 39 -14.43 -5.22 5.06
CA ALA A 39 -13.52 -4.69 6.06
C ALA A 39 -12.20 -5.47 6.09
N ILE A 40 -12.24 -6.81 6.06
CA ILE A 40 -11.04 -7.65 6.03
C ILE A 40 -10.22 -7.37 4.77
N LYS A 41 -10.84 -7.36 3.58
CA LYS A 41 -10.15 -7.02 2.33
C LYS A 41 -9.50 -5.64 2.38
N THR A 42 -10.18 -4.66 3.00
CA THR A 42 -9.66 -3.30 3.13
C THR A 42 -8.46 -3.24 4.08
N VAL A 43 -8.50 -3.98 5.20
CA VAL A 43 -7.37 -4.12 6.13
C VAL A 43 -6.18 -4.79 5.45
N ASP A 44 -6.41 -5.84 4.67
CA ASP A 44 -5.37 -6.53 3.91
C ASP A 44 -4.73 -5.58 2.87
N ALA A 45 -5.55 -4.80 2.16
CA ALA A 45 -5.08 -3.80 1.20
C ALA A 45 -4.26 -2.69 1.89
N PHE A 46 -4.71 -2.22 3.07
CA PHE A 46 -3.97 -1.25 3.88
C PHE A 46 -2.62 -1.84 4.33
N GLY A 47 -2.60 -3.06 4.86
CA GLY A 47 -1.38 -3.76 5.28
C GLY A 47 -0.39 -3.93 4.14
N ALA A 48 -0.86 -4.37 2.95
CA ALA A 48 -0.02 -4.51 1.77
C ALA A 48 0.55 -3.16 1.31
N THR A 49 -0.23 -2.08 1.37
CA THR A 49 0.21 -0.73 1.02
C THR A 49 1.24 -0.20 2.02
N LEU A 50 1.07 -0.48 3.31
CA LEU A 50 2.03 -0.14 4.35
C LEU A 50 3.38 -0.86 4.11
N MET A 51 3.34 -2.15 3.77
CA MET A 51 4.54 -2.92 3.42
C MET A 51 5.23 -2.37 2.17
N ALA A 52 4.48 -1.99 1.13
CA ALA A 52 5.03 -1.34 -0.06
C ALA A 52 5.77 -0.05 0.30
N SER A 53 5.16 0.80 1.14
CA SER A 53 5.79 2.02 1.65
C SER A 53 7.10 1.74 2.44
N GLN A 54 7.14 0.66 3.24
CA GLN A 54 8.36 0.23 3.94
C GLN A 54 9.47 -0.19 2.99
N HIS A 55 9.16 -0.98 1.96
CA HIS A 55 10.13 -1.40 0.96
C HIS A 55 10.70 -0.22 0.18
N LEU A 56 9.86 0.75 -0.17
CA LEU A 56 10.29 1.99 -0.81
C LEU A 56 11.18 2.85 0.10
N ALA A 57 10.83 2.98 1.37
CA ALA A 57 11.67 3.71 2.32
C ALA A 57 13.04 3.06 2.49
N SER A 58 13.11 1.73 2.48
CA SER A 58 14.36 0.96 2.61
C SER A 58 15.22 0.99 1.36
N LEU A 59 14.66 1.36 0.19
CA LEU A 59 15.39 1.48 -1.07
C LEU A 59 16.57 2.47 -1.01
N ARG A 60 16.48 3.48 -0.15
CA ARG A 60 17.52 4.50 0.00
C ARG A 60 18.87 3.91 0.40
N ALA A 61 18.89 2.96 1.32
CA ALA A 61 20.12 2.44 1.92
C ALA A 61 21.13 1.85 0.90
N PRO A 62 20.74 0.96 -0.04
CA PRO A 62 21.68 0.39 -1.00
C PRO A 62 22.12 1.37 -2.11
N TYR A 63 21.41 2.50 -2.29
CA TYR A 63 21.74 3.49 -3.32
C TYR A 63 22.59 4.64 -2.82
N ILE A 64 22.38 5.12 -1.58
CA ILE A 64 23.01 6.37 -1.11
C ILE A 64 24.54 6.27 -1.12
N GLY A 65 25.13 5.22 -0.56
CA GLY A 65 26.58 5.07 -0.55
C GLY A 65 27.17 5.04 -1.96
N PRO A 66 26.75 4.09 -2.81
CA PRO A 66 27.26 3.95 -4.17
C PRO A 66 27.03 5.17 -5.08
N ILE A 67 25.94 5.91 -4.93
CA ILE A 67 25.67 7.10 -5.75
C ILE A 67 26.67 8.23 -5.48
N PHE A 68 27.24 8.32 -4.27
CA PHE A 68 28.14 9.41 -3.89
C PHE A 68 29.59 9.00 -3.81
N GLN A 69 29.95 7.71 -3.94
CA GLN A 69 31.37 7.26 -3.94
C GLN A 69 32.11 7.68 -5.20
N GLU A 70 33.42 7.90 -5.11
CA GLU A 70 34.28 8.36 -6.24
C GLU A 70 34.35 7.34 -7.38
N GLY A 71 34.54 6.06 -7.07
CA GLY A 71 34.59 4.98 -8.05
C GLY A 71 33.25 4.53 -8.55
N ALA A 72 33.23 3.70 -9.60
CA ALA A 72 32.02 2.97 -9.99
C ALA A 72 31.59 2.02 -8.87
N ALA A 73 30.29 1.74 -8.79
CA ALA A 73 29.77 0.77 -7.82
C ALA A 73 30.33 -0.63 -8.07
N THR A 74 30.62 -1.35 -7.00
CA THR A 74 31.02 -2.77 -7.09
C THR A 74 29.84 -3.63 -7.53
N GLN A 75 30.13 -4.81 -8.07
CA GLN A 75 29.08 -5.77 -8.45
C GLN A 75 28.13 -6.08 -7.27
N ALA A 76 28.67 -6.26 -6.06
CA ALA A 76 27.86 -6.51 -4.86
C ALA A 76 26.93 -5.34 -4.51
N GLN A 77 27.36 -4.10 -4.72
CA GLN A 77 26.52 -2.91 -4.52
C GLN A 77 25.40 -2.83 -5.55
N LEU A 78 25.70 -3.10 -6.82
CA LEU A 78 24.69 -3.14 -7.90
C LEU A 78 23.65 -4.24 -7.65
N GLU A 79 24.09 -5.43 -7.22
CA GLU A 79 23.19 -6.53 -6.85
C GLU A 79 22.29 -6.18 -5.65
N ALA A 80 22.85 -5.51 -4.64
CA ALA A 80 22.07 -5.05 -3.48
C ALA A 80 21.01 -4.01 -3.88
N ALA A 81 21.37 -3.07 -4.76
CA ALA A 81 20.45 -2.08 -5.30
C ALA A 81 19.33 -2.74 -6.13
N ALA A 82 19.68 -3.63 -7.04
CA ALA A 82 18.73 -4.38 -7.87
C ALA A 82 17.77 -5.22 -7.02
N LYS A 83 18.26 -5.90 -5.98
CA LYS A 83 17.44 -6.65 -5.03
C LYS A 83 16.44 -5.75 -4.30
N ALA A 84 16.89 -4.58 -3.83
CA ALA A 84 16.02 -3.64 -3.14
C ALA A 84 14.95 -3.06 -4.08
N THR A 85 15.31 -2.73 -5.34
CA THR A 85 14.36 -2.30 -6.37
C THR A 85 13.30 -3.37 -6.62
N LYS A 86 13.71 -4.61 -6.86
CA LYS A 86 12.78 -5.74 -7.07
C LYS A 86 11.85 -5.95 -5.87
N THR A 87 12.36 -5.77 -4.65
CA THR A 87 11.54 -5.87 -3.43
C THR A 87 10.50 -4.75 -3.37
N ALA A 88 10.87 -3.51 -3.72
CA ALA A 88 9.98 -2.37 -3.74
C ALA A 88 8.91 -2.51 -4.84
N GLU A 89 9.28 -2.94 -6.04
CA GLU A 89 8.34 -3.25 -7.14
C GLU A 89 7.36 -4.35 -6.73
N GLY A 90 7.87 -5.45 -6.16
CA GLY A 90 7.03 -6.55 -5.67
C GLY A 90 6.05 -6.10 -4.58
N GLY A 91 6.45 -5.16 -3.72
CA GLY A 91 5.58 -4.54 -2.72
C GLY A 91 4.44 -3.72 -3.35
N LEU A 92 4.75 -2.89 -4.35
CA LEU A 92 3.74 -2.12 -5.10
C LEU A 92 2.75 -3.04 -5.83
N ASP A 93 3.24 -4.10 -6.46
CA ASP A 93 2.40 -5.08 -7.14
C ASP A 93 1.49 -5.84 -6.15
N ALA A 94 2.00 -6.19 -4.97
CA ALA A 94 1.21 -6.83 -3.93
C ALA A 94 0.11 -5.90 -3.40
N ALA A 95 0.44 -4.63 -3.15
CA ALA A 95 -0.52 -3.60 -2.75
C ALA A 95 -1.60 -3.42 -3.83
N LYS A 96 -1.20 -3.32 -5.11
CA LYS A 96 -2.13 -3.19 -6.22
C LYS A 96 -3.08 -4.39 -6.30
N ARG A 97 -2.58 -5.62 -6.21
CA ARG A 97 -3.45 -6.82 -6.22
C ARG A 97 -4.46 -6.81 -5.07
N ALA A 98 -4.02 -6.45 -3.86
CA ALA A 98 -4.91 -6.37 -2.69
C ALA A 98 -5.98 -5.28 -2.85
N ILE A 99 -5.66 -4.16 -3.49
CA ILE A 99 -6.60 -3.06 -3.76
C ILE A 99 -7.60 -3.44 -4.85
N MET A 100 -7.17 -4.14 -5.91
CA MET A 100 -8.03 -4.50 -7.05
C MET A 100 -9.21 -5.43 -6.70
N VAL A 101 -9.20 -6.05 -5.53
CA VAL A 101 -10.35 -6.84 -5.02
C VAL A 101 -11.42 -5.99 -4.31
N LEU A 102 -11.17 -4.68 -4.16
CA LEU A 102 -12.13 -3.72 -3.62
C LEU A 102 -13.01 -3.15 -4.75
N ASP A 103 -14.24 -2.80 -4.46
CA ASP A 103 -15.20 -2.31 -5.47
C ASP A 103 -14.73 -1.05 -6.22
N ASP A 104 -14.01 -0.15 -5.54
CA ASP A 104 -13.42 1.06 -6.13
C ASP A 104 -11.90 0.93 -6.35
N GLY A 105 -11.39 -0.29 -6.37
CA GLY A 105 -9.96 -0.60 -6.42
C GLY A 105 -9.24 0.02 -7.61
N GLY A 106 -9.89 0.10 -8.79
CA GLY A 106 -9.29 0.70 -9.99
C GLY A 106 -8.88 2.16 -9.79
N ALA A 107 -9.76 2.97 -9.20
CA ALA A 107 -9.49 4.39 -8.95
C ALA A 107 -8.40 4.61 -7.87
N ILE A 108 -8.28 3.67 -6.93
CA ILE A 108 -7.22 3.71 -5.90
C ILE A 108 -5.88 3.28 -6.50
N ALA A 109 -5.88 2.28 -7.38
CA ALA A 109 -4.69 1.70 -7.98
C ALA A 109 -3.92 2.64 -8.91
N GLU A 110 -4.56 3.67 -9.50
CA GLU A 110 -3.89 4.63 -10.38
C GLU A 110 -2.69 5.34 -9.72
N ASN A 111 -2.77 5.62 -8.43
CA ASN A 111 -1.67 6.22 -7.68
C ASN A 111 -0.49 5.24 -7.54
N LEU A 112 -0.76 3.94 -7.37
CA LEU A 112 0.30 2.92 -7.33
C LEU A 112 0.95 2.74 -8.70
N ASP A 113 0.20 2.86 -9.79
CA ASP A 113 0.76 2.82 -11.15
C ASP A 113 1.68 4.03 -11.41
N ARG A 114 1.32 5.22 -10.91
CA ARG A 114 2.20 6.39 -10.94
C ARG A 114 3.47 6.17 -10.12
N ALA A 115 3.31 5.65 -8.90
CA ALA A 115 4.43 5.30 -8.03
C ALA A 115 5.38 4.29 -8.70
N ALA A 116 4.85 3.23 -9.33
CA ALA A 116 5.65 2.21 -10.01
C ALA A 116 6.40 2.76 -11.22
N ARG A 117 5.77 3.59 -12.05
CA ARG A 117 6.45 4.26 -13.17
C ARG A 117 7.58 5.16 -12.68
N ARG A 118 7.30 5.97 -11.67
CA ARG A 118 8.32 6.88 -11.11
C ARG A 118 9.46 6.12 -10.44
N LEU A 119 9.17 5.05 -9.72
CA LEU A 119 10.19 4.16 -9.16
C LEU A 119 11.14 3.64 -10.24
N LYS A 120 10.60 3.12 -11.33
CA LYS A 120 11.40 2.61 -12.46
C LYS A 120 12.29 3.68 -13.08
N GLU A 121 11.78 4.90 -13.24
CA GLU A 121 12.57 6.03 -13.79
C GLU A 121 13.77 6.36 -12.90
N ILE A 122 13.53 6.58 -11.59
CA ILE A 122 14.59 6.99 -10.67
C ILE A 122 15.62 5.88 -10.44
N THR A 123 15.22 4.62 -10.34
CA THR A 123 16.16 3.50 -10.17
C THR A 123 16.98 3.27 -11.42
N THR A 124 16.38 3.34 -12.61
CA THR A 124 17.13 3.23 -13.89
C THR A 124 18.16 4.34 -14.02
N ALA A 125 17.83 5.58 -13.66
CA ALA A 125 18.78 6.69 -13.69
C ALA A 125 19.91 6.50 -12.66
N ALA A 126 19.57 6.04 -11.45
CA ALA A 126 20.53 5.78 -10.39
C ALA A 126 21.47 4.61 -10.73
N ASP A 127 20.97 3.52 -11.31
CA ASP A 127 21.78 2.37 -11.72
C ASP A 127 22.80 2.76 -12.80
N ARG A 128 22.39 3.58 -13.78
CA ARG A 128 23.32 4.14 -14.78
C ARG A 128 24.38 5.04 -14.14
N ALA A 129 23.99 5.89 -13.20
CA ALA A 129 24.93 6.75 -12.50
C ALA A 129 25.93 5.94 -11.68
N MET A 130 25.51 4.90 -10.97
CA MET A 130 26.37 4.04 -10.16
C MET A 130 27.35 3.21 -10.99
N SER A 131 27.05 2.91 -12.25
CA SER A 131 27.90 2.09 -13.12
C SER A 131 29.17 2.80 -13.62
N VAL A 132 29.28 4.12 -13.42
CA VAL A 132 30.42 4.93 -13.85
C VAL A 132 31.05 5.69 -12.67
N PRO A 133 32.34 6.13 -12.77
CA PRO A 133 32.96 6.95 -11.75
C PRO A 133 32.24 8.29 -11.53
N LEU A 134 32.30 8.85 -10.33
CA LEU A 134 31.57 10.06 -9.92
C LEU A 134 31.73 11.24 -10.89
N ALA A 135 32.92 11.46 -11.38
CA ALA A 135 33.21 12.55 -12.32
C ALA A 135 32.48 12.43 -13.68
N ALA A 136 32.05 11.21 -14.06
CA ALA A 136 31.33 10.94 -15.30
C ALA A 136 29.80 10.79 -15.08
N ARG A 137 29.33 10.91 -13.83
CA ARG A 137 27.92 10.75 -13.50
C ARG A 137 27.08 11.96 -13.89
N ASP A 138 25.85 11.70 -14.32
CA ASP A 138 24.86 12.74 -14.47
C ASP A 138 24.47 13.31 -13.08
N SER A 139 24.78 14.59 -12.87
CA SER A 139 24.47 15.30 -11.64
C SER A 139 22.97 15.38 -11.36
N THR A 140 22.13 15.33 -12.40
CA THR A 140 20.67 15.32 -12.30
C THR A 140 20.19 14.00 -11.70
N ALA A 141 20.75 12.86 -12.11
CA ALA A 141 20.44 11.55 -11.56
C ALA A 141 20.80 11.46 -10.07
N ILE A 142 22.00 11.98 -9.69
CA ILE A 142 22.44 12.00 -8.29
C ILE A 142 21.51 12.86 -7.43
N LYS A 143 21.26 14.11 -7.84
CA LYS A 143 20.42 15.05 -7.09
C LYS A 143 18.95 14.66 -7.09
N GLY A 144 18.49 13.97 -8.13
CA GLY A 144 17.09 13.58 -8.31
C GLY A 144 16.68 12.31 -7.58
N PHE A 145 17.63 11.46 -7.14
CA PHE A 145 17.28 10.16 -6.54
C PHE A 145 16.46 10.28 -5.24
N LEU A 146 16.96 11.02 -4.25
CA LEU A 146 16.28 11.17 -2.96
C LEU A 146 14.92 11.89 -3.08
N PRO A 147 14.81 13.03 -3.78
CA PRO A 147 13.52 13.64 -4.06
C PRO A 147 12.57 12.71 -4.83
N GLY A 148 13.09 11.94 -5.79
CA GLY A 148 12.29 10.97 -6.53
C GLY A 148 11.72 9.87 -5.66
N VAL A 149 12.51 9.33 -4.71
CA VAL A 149 11.98 8.36 -3.73
C VAL A 149 10.90 9.01 -2.84
N ALA A 150 11.09 10.25 -2.43
CA ALA A 150 10.08 10.98 -1.66
C ALA A 150 8.78 11.19 -2.46
N GLU A 151 8.89 11.48 -3.76
CA GLU A 151 7.74 11.60 -4.68
C GLU A 151 7.00 10.26 -4.84
N VAL A 152 7.73 9.14 -4.97
CA VAL A 152 7.12 7.80 -5.03
C VAL A 152 6.33 7.51 -3.75
N LEU A 153 6.90 7.81 -2.57
CA LEU A 153 6.20 7.67 -1.29
C LEU A 153 4.99 8.60 -1.21
N GLY A 154 5.09 9.84 -1.68
CA GLY A 154 3.99 10.80 -1.76
C GLY A 154 2.83 10.33 -2.65
N ASN A 155 3.09 9.54 -3.69
CA ASN A 155 2.04 8.93 -4.51
C ASN A 155 1.27 7.80 -3.80
N ILE A 156 1.87 7.19 -2.76
CA ILE A 156 1.21 6.13 -1.97
C ILE A 156 0.35 6.72 -0.85
N GLU A 157 0.68 7.88 -0.35
CA GLU A 157 -0.02 8.49 0.79
C GLU A 157 -1.53 8.68 0.58
N PRO A 158 -2.03 9.17 -0.58
CA PRO A 158 -3.47 9.23 -0.85
C PRO A 158 -4.15 7.86 -0.83
N VAL A 159 -3.44 6.81 -1.27
CA VAL A 159 -3.93 5.43 -1.22
C VAL A 159 -4.12 4.98 0.23
N MET A 160 -3.11 5.20 1.07
CA MET A 160 -3.17 4.85 2.49
C MET A 160 -4.29 5.60 3.20
N ASN A 161 -4.42 6.91 2.98
CA ASN A 161 -5.47 7.75 3.58
C ASN A 161 -6.88 7.25 3.20
N ARG A 162 -7.08 6.86 1.94
CA ARG A 162 -8.36 6.35 1.48
C ARG A 162 -8.69 4.97 2.07
N LEU A 163 -7.71 4.08 2.16
CA LEU A 163 -7.89 2.76 2.78
C LEU A 163 -8.15 2.88 4.29
N GLU A 164 -7.40 3.74 4.98
CA GLU A 164 -7.60 4.03 6.39
C GLU A 164 -9.02 4.55 6.68
N ALA A 165 -9.49 5.52 5.91
CA ALA A 165 -10.86 6.02 6.03
C ALA A 165 -11.91 4.92 5.82
N LYS A 166 -11.70 4.02 4.84
CA LYS A 166 -12.59 2.87 4.61
C LYS A 166 -12.61 1.89 5.78
N VAL A 167 -11.44 1.57 6.36
CA VAL A 167 -11.37 0.68 7.52
C VAL A 167 -12.08 1.30 8.73
N ILE A 168 -11.84 2.58 9.02
CA ILE A 168 -12.47 3.29 10.15
C ILE A 168 -13.99 3.36 9.96
N ASN A 169 -14.47 3.58 8.74
CA ASN A 169 -15.91 3.60 8.44
C ASN A 169 -16.55 2.20 8.58
N ALA A 170 -15.79 1.13 8.32
CA ALA A 170 -16.27 -0.24 8.49
C ALA A 170 -16.24 -0.69 9.96
N ASP A 171 -15.18 -0.31 10.69
CA ASP A 171 -15.02 -0.61 12.11
C ASP A 171 -14.18 0.48 12.80
N SER A 172 -14.85 1.38 13.47
CA SER A 172 -14.22 2.50 14.20
C SER A 172 -13.32 2.06 15.36
N SER A 173 -13.46 0.83 15.86
CA SER A 173 -12.60 0.30 16.93
C SER A 173 -11.15 0.11 16.48
N LEU A 174 -10.91 0.00 15.16
CA LEU A 174 -9.58 -0.14 14.56
C LEU A 174 -8.83 1.20 14.41
N ALA A 175 -9.49 2.33 14.60
CA ALA A 175 -8.90 3.66 14.38
C ALA A 175 -7.60 3.89 15.17
N ALA A 176 -7.56 3.47 16.43
CA ALA A 176 -6.36 3.62 17.28
C ALA A 176 -5.18 2.76 16.78
N LEU A 177 -5.45 1.53 16.32
CA LEU A 177 -4.43 0.63 15.78
C LEU A 177 -3.88 1.13 14.45
N LEU A 178 -4.74 1.65 13.57
CA LEU A 178 -4.31 2.24 12.30
C LEU A 178 -3.47 3.50 12.52
N SER A 179 -3.88 4.37 13.43
CA SER A 179 -3.11 5.56 13.80
C SER A 179 -1.73 5.20 14.36
N LEU A 180 -1.65 4.16 15.20
CA LEU A 180 -0.37 3.66 15.71
C LEU A 180 0.52 3.13 14.58
N ALA A 181 -0.04 2.33 13.66
CA ALA A 181 0.69 1.79 12.52
C ALA A 181 1.23 2.91 11.59
N ARG A 182 0.41 3.94 11.34
CA ARG A 182 0.82 5.15 10.59
C ARG A 182 1.95 5.88 11.28
N THR A 183 1.79 6.18 12.57
CA THR A 183 2.81 6.89 13.36
C THR A 183 4.14 6.13 13.36
N ALA A 184 4.11 4.83 13.53
CA ALA A 184 5.31 3.99 13.46
C ALA A 184 5.99 4.05 12.07
N GLN A 185 5.19 4.05 11.00
CA GLN A 185 5.69 4.19 9.64
C GLN A 185 6.30 5.58 9.40
N ASP A 186 5.64 6.65 9.82
CA ASP A 186 6.12 8.03 9.66
C ASP A 186 7.43 8.26 10.41
N LEU A 187 7.55 7.73 11.63
CA LEU A 187 8.80 7.75 12.40
C LEU A 187 9.93 7.04 11.66
N ARG A 188 9.66 5.86 11.09
CA ARG A 188 10.65 5.10 10.33
C ARG A 188 11.10 5.82 9.06
N VAL A 189 10.15 6.39 8.29
CA VAL A 189 10.45 7.17 7.08
C VAL A 189 11.26 8.42 7.42
N SER A 190 10.91 9.12 8.49
CA SER A 190 11.61 10.31 8.98
C SER A 190 13.03 9.97 9.45
N ALA A 191 13.20 8.90 10.22
CA ALA A 191 14.52 8.45 10.67
C ALA A 191 15.41 8.06 9.47
N GLY A 192 14.86 7.31 8.50
CA GLY A 192 15.57 6.93 7.28
C GLY A 192 15.96 8.15 6.42
N SER A 193 15.09 9.16 6.33
CA SER A 193 15.37 10.40 5.61
C SER A 193 16.53 11.18 6.25
N ARG A 194 16.54 11.31 7.58
CA ARG A 194 17.62 11.99 8.32
C ARG A 194 18.93 11.24 8.20
N ALA A 195 18.93 9.91 8.32
CA ALA A 195 20.14 9.10 8.10
C ALA A 195 20.71 9.28 6.70
N ALA A 196 19.84 9.37 5.68
CA ALA A 196 20.22 9.58 4.29
C ALA A 196 20.87 10.95 4.04
N THR A 197 20.44 12.00 4.73
CA THR A 197 21.03 13.35 4.61
C THR A 197 22.37 13.48 5.34
N LEU A 198 22.60 12.70 6.39
CA LEU A 198 23.85 12.73 7.16
C LEU A 198 24.95 11.86 6.53
N SER A 199 24.60 10.81 5.81
CA SER A 199 25.54 9.84 5.23
C SER A 199 26.59 10.48 4.29
N PRO A 200 26.23 11.39 3.35
CA PRO A 200 27.22 12.07 2.50
C PRO A 200 28.17 12.97 3.29
N ALA A 201 27.69 13.60 4.37
CA ALA A 201 28.53 14.46 5.21
C ALA A 201 29.56 13.68 6.05
N LEU A 202 29.25 12.39 6.36
CA LEU A 202 30.16 11.51 7.10
C LEU A 202 31.20 10.84 6.18
N SER A 203 30.86 10.59 4.92
CA SER A 203 31.77 10.01 3.93
C SER A 203 32.75 11.01 3.31
N ALA A 204 32.53 12.32 3.50
CA ALA A 204 33.43 13.40 3.04
C ALA A 204 34.53 13.76 4.04
N ARG A 205 34.68 13.00 5.14
CA ARG A 205 35.79 13.10 6.12
C ARG A 205 36.74 11.94 5.98
#